data_7a98e879b1839e23cb19cebf0dd70d59
#
_entry.id   7a98e879b1839e23cb19cebf0dd70d59
#
_cell.length_a   1.000
_cell.length_b   1.000
_cell.length_c   1.000
_cell.angle_alpha   90.00
_cell.angle_beta   90.00
_cell.angle_gamma   90.00
#
_symmetry.space_group_name_H-M   'P 1'
#
loop_
_entity.id
_entity.type
_entity.pdbx_description
1 polymer ?
#
loop_
_entity_poly.entity_id
_entity_poly.type
_entity_poly.pdbx_seq_one_letter_code
_entity_poly.pdbx_strand_id
1 'polypeptide(L)'
;SQKCTEAEKEQKNTPQDTYSGLEPLYSRSDLDTFVRLYPRTCAIVVMEKDAPLACRQELIDLASLLFSSVIIIPEDFSEGEIPFWVRPVEIGDVLCFKVRQNLLDPKRLALKRAMDLFLSVVGGIAIFPILVLIALAIKLESRGPVFFRQNRIGRGGQTIHILKFRTMVRNAEEVLQTYLQENPDLREEWEADQKLRNDPRITKVGAWLRKTSLDELPQLWNVVWGEMSLVGPRPIVDDEIVKYGSAFISYTRVRPGMTGLWQVSGRNDLSYKQRVHLDRFYICNW
;
A
#
# COMPACT_ATOMS: atom_id res chain seq x y z
N SER A 1 19.86 -0.35 9.58
CA SER A 1 19.74 -0.51 11.06
C SER A 1 21.10 -0.43 11.75
N GLN A 2 22.17 -1.06 11.26
CA GLN A 2 23.50 -0.99 11.91
C GLN A 2 24.17 0.39 11.86
N LYS A 3 23.96 1.18 10.81
CA LYS A 3 24.54 2.53 10.67
C LYS A 3 23.90 3.60 11.56
N CYS A 4 22.63 3.44 11.91
CA CYS A 4 21.99 4.36 12.88
C CYS A 4 22.42 4.08 14.35
N THR A 5 22.81 2.83 14.66
CA THR A 5 23.24 2.45 16.01
C THR A 5 24.65 2.94 16.36
N GLU A 6 25.51 3.23 15.36
CA GLU A 6 26.85 3.79 15.59
C GLU A 6 26.82 5.28 15.90
N ALA A 7 25.88 6.04 15.32
CA ALA A 7 25.67 7.46 15.65
C ALA A 7 25.19 7.66 17.11
N GLU A 8 24.46 6.70 17.69
CA GLU A 8 24.01 6.76 19.07
C GLU A 8 25.15 6.59 20.12
N LYS A 9 26.30 6.04 19.71
CA LYS A 9 27.43 5.84 20.65
C LYS A 9 28.34 7.04 20.84
N GLU A 10 28.34 8.01 19.92
CA GLU A 10 29.16 9.22 20.02
C GLU A 10 28.49 10.38 20.80
N GLN A 11 27.18 10.33 21.05
CA GLN A 11 26.42 11.43 21.68
C GLN A 11 26.44 11.44 23.22
N LYS A 12 27.33 10.74 23.88
CA LYS A 12 27.40 10.68 25.36
C LYS A 12 27.97 11.89 26.09
N ASN A 13 28.33 12.98 25.38
CA ASN A 13 28.99 14.15 26.00
C ASN A 13 28.38 15.50 25.59
N THR A 14 27.07 15.67 25.67
CA THR A 14 26.45 17.00 25.59
C THR A 14 25.92 17.42 26.97
N PRO A 15 26.02 18.72 27.37
CA PRO A 15 25.61 19.19 28.70
C PRO A 15 24.10 18.99 28.87
N GLN A 16 23.71 18.43 30.03
CA GLN A 16 22.32 18.29 30.44
C GLN A 16 21.73 19.68 30.77
N ASP A 17 21.00 20.26 29.84
CA ASP A 17 20.00 21.26 30.15
C ASP A 17 18.74 20.57 30.67
N THR A 18 18.55 20.67 31.96
CA THR A 18 17.49 20.05 32.74
C THR A 18 16.15 20.72 32.46
N TYR A 19 15.37 20.25 31.53
CA TYR A 19 13.92 20.45 31.52
C TYR A 19 13.30 19.49 32.54
N SER A 20 12.99 19.99 33.73
CA SER A 20 12.38 19.21 34.79
C SER A 20 11.00 18.71 34.35
N GLY A 21 10.88 17.41 34.16
CA GLY A 21 9.62 16.73 33.87
C GLY A 21 9.59 15.83 32.63
N LEU A 22 10.67 15.75 31.85
CA LEU A 22 10.77 14.84 30.70
C LEU A 22 11.74 13.72 31.02
N GLU A 23 11.24 12.51 31.22
CA GLU A 23 12.08 11.31 31.28
C GLU A 23 12.50 10.92 29.84
N PRO A 24 13.81 10.81 29.56
CA PRO A 24 14.27 10.38 28.25
C PRO A 24 13.88 8.93 28.01
N LEU A 25 13.16 8.64 26.92
CA LEU A 25 12.82 7.30 26.46
C LEU A 25 14.00 6.77 25.65
N TYR A 26 14.69 5.75 26.16
CA TYR A 26 15.93 5.25 25.58
C TYR A 26 15.76 4.04 24.64
N SER A 27 14.57 3.42 24.55
CA SER A 27 14.36 2.24 23.73
C SER A 27 13.04 2.29 22.94
N ARG A 28 13.00 1.50 21.85
CA ARG A 28 11.80 1.33 21.04
C ARG A 28 10.64 0.71 21.84
N SER A 29 10.94 -0.19 22.79
CA SER A 29 9.94 -0.80 23.68
C SER A 29 9.28 0.20 24.60
N ASP A 30 10.02 1.21 25.05
CA ASP A 30 9.50 2.28 25.92
C ASP A 30 8.55 3.19 25.16
N LEU A 31 8.88 3.49 23.89
CA LEU A 31 8.01 4.24 22.98
C LEU A 31 6.69 3.52 22.73
N ASP A 32 6.73 2.20 22.45
CA ASP A 32 5.52 1.41 22.23
C ASP A 32 4.62 1.37 23.49
N THR A 33 5.22 1.29 24.67
CA THR A 33 4.50 1.32 25.94
C THR A 33 3.89 2.69 26.19
N PHE A 34 4.67 3.78 25.97
CA PHE A 34 4.21 5.16 26.12
C PHE A 34 3.02 5.49 25.22
N VAL A 35 3.07 5.11 23.94
CA VAL A 35 1.99 5.35 22.97
C VAL A 35 0.71 4.61 23.34
N ARG A 36 0.81 3.40 23.87
CA ARG A 36 -0.35 2.64 24.38
C ARG A 36 -1.03 3.33 25.56
N LEU A 37 -0.24 3.92 26.45
CA LEU A 37 -0.76 4.64 27.62
C LEU A 37 -1.34 6.02 27.23
N TYR A 38 -0.77 6.67 26.23
CA TYR A 38 -1.13 8.02 25.80
C TYR A 38 -1.46 8.11 24.29
N PRO A 39 -2.59 7.56 23.84
CA PRO A 39 -2.89 7.41 22.40
C PRO A 39 -3.16 8.72 21.64
N ARG A 40 -3.24 9.87 22.35
CA ARG A 40 -3.47 11.21 21.76
C ARG A 40 -2.24 12.11 21.75
N THR A 41 -1.07 11.56 22.00
CA THR A 41 0.18 12.33 22.00
C THR A 41 0.59 12.73 20.59
N CYS A 42 1.28 13.88 20.52
CA CYS A 42 1.92 14.38 19.32
C CYS A 42 3.43 14.14 19.44
N ALA A 43 4.06 13.56 18.43
CA ALA A 43 5.50 13.50 18.35
C ALA A 43 6.05 14.80 17.73
N ILE A 44 7.08 15.36 18.33
CA ILE A 44 7.87 16.44 17.75
C ILE A 44 9.22 15.83 17.37
N VAL A 45 9.52 15.85 16.08
CA VAL A 45 10.78 15.33 15.53
C VAL A 45 11.65 16.53 15.17
N VAL A 46 12.74 16.70 15.89
CA VAL A 46 13.76 17.70 15.58
C VAL A 46 14.78 17.05 14.64
N MET A 47 15.06 17.68 13.52
CA MET A 47 15.99 17.17 12.51
C MET A 47 17.26 17.97 12.54
N GLU A 48 18.37 17.31 12.81
CA GLU A 48 19.70 17.87 12.70
C GLU A 48 20.14 18.04 11.24
N LYS A 49 20.90 19.11 10.96
CA LYS A 49 21.36 19.48 9.61
C LYS A 49 22.20 18.37 8.95
N ASP A 50 23.01 17.69 9.73
CA ASP A 50 23.98 16.70 9.24
C ASP A 50 23.48 15.26 9.25
N ALA A 51 22.23 15.03 9.70
CA ALA A 51 21.66 13.67 9.72
C ALA A 51 21.45 13.13 8.30
N PRO A 52 21.87 11.88 7.99
CA PRO A 52 21.66 11.28 6.69
C PRO A 52 20.19 11.22 6.28
N LEU A 53 19.89 11.50 5.02
CA LEU A 53 18.50 11.56 4.50
C LEU A 53 17.70 10.28 4.79
N ALA A 54 18.37 9.11 4.73
CA ALA A 54 17.78 7.82 5.04
C ALA A 54 17.35 7.72 6.51
N CYS A 55 18.16 8.21 7.45
CA CYS A 55 17.83 8.21 8.87
C CYS A 55 16.70 9.19 9.19
N ARG A 56 16.67 10.37 8.56
CA ARG A 56 15.57 11.34 8.69
C ARG A 56 14.25 10.71 8.25
N GLN A 57 14.23 10.03 7.10
CA GLN A 57 13.04 9.38 6.57
C GLN A 57 12.57 8.24 7.46
N GLU A 58 13.48 7.39 7.94
CA GLU A 58 13.16 6.28 8.85
C GLU A 58 12.56 6.79 10.17
N LEU A 59 13.09 7.88 10.72
CA LEU A 59 12.58 8.51 11.95
C LEU A 59 11.18 9.06 11.76
N ILE A 60 10.90 9.77 10.64
CA ILE A 60 9.56 10.29 10.33
C ILE A 60 8.58 9.11 10.16
N ASP A 61 9.00 8.06 9.46
CA ASP A 61 8.17 6.89 9.24
C ASP A 61 7.85 6.18 10.55
N LEU A 62 8.84 6.02 11.43
CA LEU A 62 8.66 5.44 12.76
C LEU A 62 7.73 6.30 13.65
N ALA A 63 7.97 7.61 13.72
CA ALA A 63 7.10 8.52 14.46
C ALA A 63 5.67 8.51 13.91
N SER A 64 5.52 8.47 12.59
CA SER A 64 4.22 8.40 11.90
C SER A 64 3.48 7.09 12.16
N LEU A 65 4.19 6.04 12.53
CA LEU A 65 3.62 4.76 12.94
C LEU A 65 2.99 4.80 14.32
N LEU A 66 3.74 5.38 15.24
CA LEU A 66 3.44 5.32 16.66
C LEU A 66 2.45 6.42 17.06
N PHE A 67 2.60 7.63 16.51
CA PHE A 67 1.86 8.79 16.95
C PHE A 67 0.76 9.20 15.94
N SER A 68 -0.38 9.65 16.47
CA SER A 68 -1.50 10.16 15.68
C SER A 68 -1.24 11.51 15.02
N SER A 69 -0.27 12.27 15.54
CA SER A 69 0.18 13.55 15.00
C SER A 69 1.70 13.63 15.10
N VAL A 70 2.36 14.04 14.02
CA VAL A 70 3.81 14.23 13.99
C VAL A 70 4.09 15.62 13.47
N ILE A 71 4.92 16.36 14.20
CA ILE A 71 5.41 17.68 13.83
C ILE A 71 6.91 17.56 13.64
N ILE A 72 7.40 18.09 12.54
CA ILE A 72 8.82 18.11 12.20
C ILE A 72 9.31 19.54 12.36
N ILE A 73 10.38 19.71 13.14
CA ILE A 73 11.11 20.97 13.28
C ILE A 73 12.43 20.77 12.54
N PRO A 74 12.62 21.43 11.41
CA PRO A 74 13.89 21.37 10.70
C PRO A 74 14.85 22.40 11.24
N GLU A 75 16.14 22.09 11.32
CA GLU A 75 17.18 23.09 11.53
C GLU A 75 17.52 23.84 10.23
N ASP A 76 17.43 23.15 9.10
CA ASP A 76 17.63 23.74 7.77
C ASP A 76 16.91 22.89 6.71
N PHE A 77 16.21 23.53 5.75
CA PHE A 77 15.65 22.85 4.58
C PHE A 77 16.36 23.34 3.33
N SER A 78 17.07 22.45 2.65
CA SER A 78 17.44 22.69 1.27
C SER A 78 16.18 22.51 0.38
N GLU A 79 16.08 23.30 -0.69
CA GLU A 79 14.99 23.18 -1.66
C GLU A 79 14.92 21.75 -2.20
N GLY A 80 13.74 21.12 -2.07
CA GLY A 80 13.48 19.75 -2.54
C GLY A 80 13.35 18.68 -1.45
N GLU A 81 13.70 18.96 -0.20
CA GLU A 81 13.65 17.99 0.90
C GLU A 81 12.30 17.94 1.65
N ILE A 82 11.38 18.87 1.39
CA ILE A 82 10.08 18.91 2.05
C ILE A 82 9.18 17.82 1.45
N PRO A 83 8.84 16.77 2.22
CA PRO A 83 7.95 15.73 1.72
C PRO A 83 6.56 16.32 1.39
N PHE A 84 5.97 15.94 0.26
CA PHE A 84 4.65 16.42 -0.17
C PHE A 84 3.50 16.04 0.79
N TRP A 85 3.76 15.19 1.80
CA TRP A 85 2.79 14.80 2.84
C TRP A 85 2.86 15.64 4.11
N VAL A 86 3.54 16.78 4.11
CA VAL A 86 3.58 17.71 5.24
C VAL A 86 2.80 18.99 4.96
N ARG A 87 2.37 19.65 6.03
CA ARG A 87 1.81 21.01 6.01
C ARG A 87 2.68 21.92 6.85
N PRO A 88 3.02 23.12 6.40
CA PRO A 88 3.62 24.12 7.26
C PRO A 88 2.64 24.51 8.37
N VAL A 89 3.14 24.63 9.58
CA VAL A 89 2.41 25.07 10.79
C VAL A 89 3.36 25.93 11.59
N GLU A 90 2.92 27.10 11.98
CA GLU A 90 3.67 27.98 12.88
C GLU A 90 3.34 27.63 14.33
N ILE A 91 4.36 27.45 15.15
CA ILE A 91 4.24 27.22 16.59
C ILE A 91 5.12 28.28 17.26
N GLY A 92 4.49 29.33 17.78
CA GLY A 92 5.21 30.54 18.19
C GLY A 92 5.90 31.17 16.97
N ASP A 93 7.19 31.41 17.07
CA ASP A 93 8.02 32.01 16.02
C ASP A 93 8.77 30.94 15.19
N VAL A 94 8.46 29.64 15.39
CA VAL A 94 9.14 28.53 14.71
C VAL A 94 8.26 27.95 13.61
N LEU A 95 8.80 27.88 12.37
CA LEU A 95 8.17 27.20 11.27
C LEU A 95 8.36 25.69 11.44
N CYS A 96 7.27 24.99 11.60
CA CYS A 96 7.21 23.55 11.77
C CYS A 96 6.45 22.89 10.61
N PHE A 97 6.61 21.59 10.44
CA PHE A 97 5.89 20.81 9.41
C PHE A 97 5.09 19.70 10.04
N LYS A 98 3.77 19.77 9.92
CA LYS A 98 2.87 18.71 10.38
C LYS A 98 2.73 17.63 9.29
N VAL A 99 3.02 16.39 9.65
CA VAL A 99 2.82 15.23 8.76
C VAL A 99 1.34 14.97 8.53
N ARG A 100 0.92 14.89 7.28
CA ARG A 100 -0.45 14.51 6.92
C ARG A 100 -0.60 12.99 6.99
N GLN A 101 -1.66 12.53 7.62
CA GLN A 101 -2.01 11.11 7.75
C GLN A 101 -3.53 10.95 7.61
N ASN A 102 -4.09 11.49 6.55
CA ASN A 102 -5.54 11.63 6.42
C ASN A 102 -6.29 10.30 6.49
N LEU A 103 -5.83 9.26 5.77
CA LEU A 103 -6.45 7.94 5.83
C LEU A 103 -6.15 7.14 7.10
N LEU A 104 -5.34 7.69 8.01
CA LEU A 104 -5.09 7.08 9.32
C LEU A 104 -5.96 7.70 10.42
N ASP A 105 -6.66 8.81 10.12
CA ASP A 105 -7.67 9.40 11.00
C ASP A 105 -8.92 8.49 11.05
N PRO A 106 -9.35 8.04 12.25
CA PRO A 106 -10.52 7.16 12.39
C PRO A 106 -11.81 7.72 11.78
N LYS A 107 -12.04 9.02 11.86
CA LYS A 107 -13.24 9.66 11.29
C LYS A 107 -13.24 9.60 9.77
N ARG A 108 -12.09 9.87 9.13
CA ARG A 108 -11.93 9.79 7.69
C ARG A 108 -11.99 8.34 7.20
N LEU A 109 -11.38 7.40 7.95
CA LEU A 109 -11.51 5.97 7.68
C LEU A 109 -12.97 5.51 7.73
N ALA A 110 -13.76 5.97 8.70
CA ALA A 110 -15.18 5.64 8.81
C ALA A 110 -15.98 6.22 7.64
N LEU A 111 -15.73 7.50 7.29
CA LEU A 111 -16.35 8.14 6.12
C LEU A 111 -16.00 7.38 4.83
N LYS A 112 -14.71 7.11 4.63
CA LYS A 112 -14.22 6.33 3.48
C LYS A 112 -14.92 4.97 3.41
N ARG A 113 -15.06 4.28 4.54
CA ARG A 113 -15.73 2.98 4.60
C ARG A 113 -17.21 3.07 4.24
N ALA A 114 -17.93 4.08 4.73
CA ALA A 114 -19.32 4.31 4.38
C ALA A 114 -19.49 4.55 2.88
N MET A 115 -18.62 5.37 2.27
CA MET A 115 -18.60 5.60 0.82
C MET A 115 -18.31 4.31 0.03
N ASP A 116 -17.28 3.54 0.44
CA ASP A 116 -16.93 2.28 -0.22
C ASP A 116 -18.11 1.29 -0.18
N LEU A 117 -18.78 1.14 0.97
CA LEU A 117 -19.95 0.25 1.11
C LEU A 117 -21.11 0.71 0.24
N PHE A 118 -21.47 2.00 0.33
CA PHE A 118 -22.59 2.55 -0.42
C PHE A 118 -22.40 2.35 -1.93
N LEU A 119 -21.24 2.78 -2.44
CA LEU A 119 -20.93 2.68 -3.87
C LEU A 119 -20.80 1.23 -4.33
N SER A 120 -20.22 0.34 -3.52
CA SER A 120 -20.10 -1.08 -3.86
C SER A 120 -21.44 -1.80 -3.89
N VAL A 121 -22.33 -1.49 -2.95
CA VAL A 121 -23.67 -2.11 -2.92
C VAL A 121 -24.53 -1.60 -4.08
N VAL A 122 -24.63 -0.28 -4.24
CA VAL A 122 -25.40 0.33 -5.34
C VAL A 122 -24.86 -0.09 -6.71
N GLY A 123 -23.53 0.04 -6.89
CA GLY A 123 -22.87 -0.39 -8.12
C GLY A 123 -23.00 -1.89 -8.37
N GLY A 124 -22.84 -2.71 -7.32
CA GLY A 124 -22.99 -4.17 -7.40
C GLY A 124 -24.40 -4.59 -7.84
N ILE A 125 -25.43 -3.95 -7.31
CA ILE A 125 -26.84 -4.20 -7.73
C ILE A 125 -27.01 -3.80 -9.21
N ALA A 126 -26.52 -2.64 -9.60
CA ALA A 126 -26.67 -2.16 -10.98
C ALA A 126 -25.97 -3.06 -12.01
N ILE A 127 -24.79 -3.58 -11.69
CA ILE A 127 -24.02 -4.44 -12.60
C ILE A 127 -24.33 -5.93 -12.44
N PHE A 128 -25.18 -6.32 -11.48
CA PHE A 128 -25.49 -7.73 -11.20
C PHE A 128 -25.93 -8.55 -12.44
N PRO A 129 -26.82 -8.03 -13.32
CA PRO A 129 -27.16 -8.76 -14.56
C PRO A 129 -25.94 -9.06 -15.45
N ILE A 130 -25.01 -8.10 -15.54
CA ILE A 130 -23.77 -8.24 -16.32
C ILE A 130 -22.90 -9.33 -15.70
N LEU A 131 -22.77 -9.36 -14.36
CA LEU A 131 -21.99 -10.40 -13.66
C LEU A 131 -22.55 -11.79 -13.93
N VAL A 132 -23.88 -11.93 -13.97
CA VAL A 132 -24.55 -13.21 -14.29
C VAL A 132 -24.26 -13.64 -15.74
N LEU A 133 -24.35 -12.71 -16.70
CA LEU A 133 -24.04 -13.01 -18.10
C LEU A 133 -22.59 -13.43 -18.29
N ILE A 134 -21.65 -12.73 -17.64
CA ILE A 134 -20.22 -13.11 -17.66
C ILE A 134 -20.02 -14.50 -17.05
N ALA A 135 -20.64 -14.78 -15.90
CA ALA A 135 -20.56 -16.07 -15.22
C ALA A 135 -21.05 -17.22 -16.13
N LEU A 136 -22.17 -16.97 -16.84
CA LEU A 136 -22.72 -17.93 -17.79
C LEU A 136 -21.78 -18.14 -18.97
N ALA A 137 -21.22 -17.07 -19.56
CA ALA A 137 -20.27 -17.16 -20.66
C ALA A 137 -19.03 -17.99 -20.28
N ILE A 138 -18.46 -17.77 -19.08
CA ILE A 138 -17.33 -18.56 -18.56
C ILE A 138 -17.70 -20.05 -18.42
N LYS A 139 -18.92 -20.34 -17.93
CA LYS A 139 -19.40 -21.71 -17.74
C LYS A 139 -19.63 -22.44 -19.06
N LEU A 140 -20.12 -21.75 -20.07
CA LEU A 140 -20.36 -22.30 -21.39
C LEU A 140 -19.05 -22.56 -22.14
N GLU A 141 -18.04 -21.68 -22.00
CA GLU A 141 -16.75 -21.83 -22.68
C GLU A 141 -15.89 -22.95 -22.06
N SER A 142 -15.85 -23.04 -20.72
CA SER A 142 -14.97 -24.00 -20.05
C SER A 142 -15.57 -24.57 -18.75
N ARG A 143 -15.38 -25.89 -18.54
CA ARG A 143 -15.83 -26.58 -17.33
C ARG A 143 -15.02 -26.11 -16.12
N GLY A 144 -15.68 -25.90 -14.94
CA GLY A 144 -15.02 -25.56 -13.68
C GLY A 144 -15.67 -24.38 -12.95
N PRO A 145 -15.03 -23.84 -11.88
CA PRO A 145 -15.54 -22.71 -11.11
C PRO A 145 -15.52 -21.42 -11.95
N VAL A 146 -16.49 -20.54 -11.71
CA VAL A 146 -16.58 -19.22 -12.37
C VAL A 146 -15.56 -18.24 -11.79
N PHE A 147 -15.31 -18.36 -10.50
CA PHE A 147 -14.42 -17.46 -9.76
C PHE A 147 -13.05 -18.09 -9.52
N PHE A 148 -12.05 -17.25 -9.53
CA PHE A 148 -10.67 -17.52 -9.13
C PHE A 148 -10.34 -16.70 -7.90
N ARG A 149 -9.60 -17.28 -6.95
CA ARG A 149 -9.13 -16.60 -5.75
C ARG A 149 -7.62 -16.42 -5.84
N GLN A 150 -7.15 -15.23 -5.54
CA GLN A 150 -5.73 -14.91 -5.53
C GLN A 150 -5.32 -14.34 -4.17
N ASN A 151 -4.27 -14.92 -3.58
CA ASN A 151 -3.73 -14.43 -2.32
C ASN A 151 -3.03 -13.09 -2.52
N ARG A 152 -3.31 -12.15 -1.64
CA ARG A 152 -2.71 -10.82 -1.59
C ARG A 152 -2.56 -10.37 -0.15
N ILE A 153 -1.72 -9.36 0.06
CA ILE A 153 -1.55 -8.75 1.37
C ILE A 153 -2.60 -7.65 1.55
N GLY A 154 -3.32 -7.72 2.64
CA GLY A 154 -4.33 -6.77 3.04
C GLY A 154 -3.90 -5.88 4.22
N ARG A 155 -4.89 -5.23 4.81
CA ARG A 155 -4.70 -4.41 6.00
C ARG A 155 -4.18 -5.25 7.18
N GLY A 156 -3.22 -4.69 7.94
CA GLY A 156 -2.56 -5.40 9.05
C GLY A 156 -1.52 -6.42 8.60
N GLY A 157 -1.17 -6.46 7.30
CA GLY A 157 -0.24 -7.47 6.76
C GLY A 157 -0.86 -8.87 6.63
N GLN A 158 -2.17 -9.01 6.81
CA GLN A 158 -2.86 -10.29 6.71
C GLN A 158 -3.08 -10.68 5.25
N THR A 159 -3.04 -11.97 4.96
CA THR A 159 -3.39 -12.48 3.64
C THR A 159 -4.89 -12.38 3.42
N ILE A 160 -5.30 -11.75 2.32
CA ILE A 160 -6.67 -11.69 1.83
C ILE A 160 -6.81 -12.48 0.53
N HIS A 161 -8.03 -12.96 0.24
CA HIS A 161 -8.33 -13.72 -0.97
C HIS A 161 -9.15 -12.87 -1.93
N ILE A 162 -8.50 -12.18 -2.86
CA ILE A 162 -9.22 -11.37 -3.82
C ILE A 162 -9.92 -12.24 -4.87
N LEU A 163 -11.17 -11.89 -5.16
CA LEU A 163 -12.02 -12.59 -6.11
C LEU A 163 -11.85 -12.00 -7.51
N LYS A 164 -11.72 -12.88 -8.50
CA LYS A 164 -11.73 -12.53 -9.92
C LYS A 164 -12.58 -13.53 -10.69
N PHE A 165 -13.07 -13.13 -11.84
CA PHE A 165 -13.57 -14.10 -12.79
C PHE A 165 -12.41 -14.94 -13.34
N ARG A 166 -12.67 -16.23 -13.56
CA ARG A 166 -11.70 -17.12 -14.17
C ARG A 166 -11.51 -16.77 -15.65
N THR A 167 -10.28 -16.44 -16.01
CA THR A 167 -9.87 -16.06 -17.37
C THR A 167 -8.99 -17.11 -18.04
N MET A 168 -8.61 -18.16 -17.30
CA MET A 168 -7.73 -19.23 -17.76
C MET A 168 -8.43 -20.59 -17.69
N VAL A 169 -7.93 -21.55 -18.47
CA VAL A 169 -8.33 -22.96 -18.41
C VAL A 169 -8.02 -23.56 -17.04
N ARG A 170 -8.69 -24.68 -16.68
CA ARG A 170 -8.53 -25.29 -15.35
C ARG A 170 -7.13 -25.85 -15.09
N ASN A 171 -6.54 -26.44 -16.14
CA ASN A 171 -5.19 -27.02 -16.11
C ASN A 171 -4.12 -26.05 -16.62
N ALA A 172 -4.22 -24.79 -16.27
CA ALA A 172 -3.37 -23.72 -16.77
C ALA A 172 -1.87 -23.99 -16.57
N GLU A 173 -1.49 -24.63 -15.45
CA GLU A 173 -0.09 -24.94 -15.16
C GLU A 173 0.46 -26.02 -16.11
N GLU A 174 -0.29 -27.09 -16.33
CA GLU A 174 0.09 -28.17 -17.27
C GLU A 174 0.21 -27.62 -18.70
N VAL A 175 -0.75 -26.77 -19.11
CA VAL A 175 -0.73 -26.12 -20.43
C VAL A 175 0.49 -25.23 -20.58
N LEU A 176 0.87 -24.47 -19.54
CA LEU A 176 2.06 -23.64 -19.56
C LEU A 176 3.33 -24.47 -19.72
N GLN A 177 3.48 -25.51 -18.89
CA GLN A 177 4.67 -26.36 -18.92
C GLN A 177 4.84 -27.02 -20.30
N THR A 178 3.76 -27.58 -20.86
CA THR A 178 3.78 -28.14 -22.19
C THR A 178 4.16 -27.13 -23.25
N TYR A 179 3.55 -25.94 -23.19
CA TYR A 179 3.82 -24.86 -24.14
C TYR A 179 5.26 -24.35 -24.10
N LEU A 180 5.85 -24.22 -22.89
CA LEU A 180 7.25 -23.83 -22.74
C LEU A 180 8.25 -24.94 -23.13
N GLN A 181 7.84 -26.22 -23.04
CA GLN A 181 8.63 -27.32 -23.56
C GLN A 181 8.66 -27.35 -25.09
N GLU A 182 7.51 -27.08 -25.73
CA GLU A 182 7.38 -27.00 -27.18
C GLU A 182 7.99 -25.74 -27.78
N ASN A 183 8.13 -24.64 -27.00
CA ASN A 183 8.63 -23.36 -27.44
C ASN A 183 9.72 -22.82 -26.48
N PRO A 184 10.97 -23.36 -26.54
CA PRO A 184 12.04 -22.98 -25.63
C PRO A 184 12.38 -21.49 -25.65
N ASP A 185 12.24 -20.82 -26.81
CA ASP A 185 12.52 -19.40 -26.98
C ASP A 185 11.61 -18.50 -26.12
N LEU A 186 10.39 -18.97 -25.78
CA LEU A 186 9.45 -18.24 -24.93
C LEU A 186 9.76 -18.40 -23.43
N ARG A 187 10.69 -19.27 -23.08
CA ARG A 187 11.10 -19.46 -21.68
C ARG A 187 11.75 -18.21 -21.11
N GLU A 188 12.61 -17.54 -21.90
CA GLU A 188 13.25 -16.28 -21.48
C GLU A 188 12.20 -15.17 -21.26
N GLU A 189 11.20 -15.04 -22.16
CA GLU A 189 10.11 -14.10 -22.00
C GLU A 189 9.31 -14.38 -20.71
N TRP A 190 9.07 -15.66 -20.42
CA TRP A 190 8.34 -16.07 -19.23
C TRP A 190 9.15 -15.82 -17.94
N GLU A 191 10.43 -16.13 -17.91
CA GLU A 191 11.29 -15.94 -16.74
C GLU A 191 11.47 -14.46 -16.39
N ALA A 192 11.51 -13.59 -17.40
CA ALA A 192 11.66 -12.16 -17.21
C ALA A 192 10.43 -11.50 -16.54
N ASP A 193 9.23 -11.78 -17.05
CA ASP A 193 8.02 -11.03 -16.67
C ASP A 193 6.87 -11.89 -16.12
N GLN A 194 7.01 -13.21 -16.10
CA GLN A 194 5.93 -14.17 -15.79
C GLN A 194 4.67 -13.95 -16.65
N LYS A 195 4.87 -13.44 -17.87
CA LYS A 195 3.82 -13.14 -18.84
C LYS A 195 4.26 -13.57 -20.23
N LEU A 196 3.29 -14.04 -21.02
CA LEU A 196 3.47 -14.33 -22.43
C LEU A 196 2.54 -13.44 -23.24
N ARG A 197 3.01 -12.97 -24.40
CA ARG A 197 2.18 -12.15 -25.31
C ARG A 197 0.97 -12.93 -25.81
N ASN A 198 1.18 -14.20 -26.18
CA ASN A 198 0.12 -15.14 -26.59
C ASN A 198 0.07 -16.29 -25.59
N ASP A 199 -0.56 -16.06 -24.46
CA ASP A 199 -0.68 -17.03 -23.37
C ASP A 199 -1.76 -18.07 -23.71
N PRO A 200 -1.39 -19.34 -23.99
CA PRO A 200 -2.33 -20.40 -24.40
C PRO A 200 -3.32 -20.79 -23.31
N ARG A 201 -3.06 -20.39 -22.08
CA ARG A 201 -3.92 -20.66 -20.93
C ARG A 201 -5.19 -19.81 -20.93
N ILE A 202 -5.15 -18.66 -21.62
CA ILE A 202 -6.23 -17.68 -21.59
C ILE A 202 -7.35 -18.11 -22.53
N THR A 203 -8.59 -18.21 -22.01
CA THR A 203 -9.78 -18.52 -22.82
C THR A 203 -10.19 -17.29 -23.64
N LYS A 204 -11.02 -17.47 -24.67
CA LYS A 204 -11.49 -16.33 -25.51
C LYS A 204 -12.29 -15.30 -24.69
N VAL A 205 -13.23 -15.78 -23.86
CA VAL A 205 -13.96 -14.94 -22.91
C VAL A 205 -12.98 -14.32 -21.93
N GLY A 206 -12.00 -15.08 -21.43
CA GLY A 206 -10.95 -14.58 -20.53
C GLY A 206 -10.12 -13.45 -21.13
N ALA A 207 -9.74 -13.55 -22.40
CA ALA A 207 -9.00 -12.50 -23.10
C ALA A 207 -9.82 -11.20 -23.19
N TRP A 208 -11.11 -11.30 -23.53
CA TRP A 208 -12.01 -10.14 -23.54
C TRP A 208 -12.19 -9.53 -22.16
N LEU A 209 -12.38 -10.34 -21.11
CA LEU A 209 -12.50 -9.88 -19.72
C LEU A 209 -11.25 -9.12 -19.26
N ARG A 210 -10.04 -9.65 -19.54
CA ARG A 210 -8.78 -8.99 -19.21
C ARG A 210 -8.59 -7.66 -19.94
N LYS A 211 -8.95 -7.63 -21.23
CA LYS A 211 -8.87 -6.40 -22.05
C LYS A 211 -9.78 -5.29 -21.51
N THR A 212 -10.93 -5.65 -20.97
CA THR A 212 -11.93 -4.71 -20.42
C THR A 212 -11.81 -4.52 -18.90
N SER A 213 -10.91 -5.26 -18.23
CA SER A 213 -10.77 -5.32 -16.76
C SER A 213 -12.05 -5.76 -16.04
N LEU A 214 -13.00 -6.39 -16.73
CA LEU A 214 -14.24 -6.90 -16.15
C LEU A 214 -14.01 -8.14 -15.29
N ASP A 215 -12.88 -8.81 -15.46
CA ASP A 215 -12.46 -9.94 -14.60
C ASP A 215 -12.28 -9.54 -13.13
N GLU A 216 -12.08 -8.27 -12.85
CA GLU A 216 -11.88 -7.75 -11.48
C GLU A 216 -13.17 -7.32 -10.78
N LEU A 217 -14.33 -7.27 -11.48
CA LEU A 217 -15.61 -6.88 -10.88
C LEU A 217 -16.02 -7.68 -9.63
N PRO A 218 -15.73 -9.00 -9.52
CA PRO A 218 -16.04 -9.75 -8.30
C PRO A 218 -15.34 -9.24 -7.04
N GLN A 219 -14.28 -8.43 -7.16
CA GLN A 219 -13.63 -7.79 -6.02
C GLN A 219 -14.55 -6.82 -5.25
N LEU A 220 -15.68 -6.39 -5.84
CA LEU A 220 -16.71 -5.65 -5.10
C LEU A 220 -17.19 -6.42 -3.86
N TRP A 221 -17.22 -7.77 -3.91
CA TRP A 221 -17.48 -8.59 -2.73
C TRP A 221 -16.41 -8.40 -1.64
N ASN A 222 -15.13 -8.35 -2.02
CA ASN A 222 -14.05 -8.11 -1.05
C ASN A 222 -14.19 -6.73 -0.41
N VAL A 223 -14.68 -5.72 -1.18
CA VAL A 223 -14.99 -4.41 -0.62
C VAL A 223 -16.14 -4.50 0.38
N VAL A 224 -17.24 -5.19 0.05
CA VAL A 224 -18.40 -5.34 0.94
C VAL A 224 -18.01 -6.10 2.21
N TRP A 225 -17.20 -7.14 2.14
CA TRP A 225 -16.68 -7.89 3.30
C TRP A 225 -15.68 -7.08 4.15
N GLY A 226 -15.09 -6.01 3.60
CA GLY A 226 -14.16 -5.15 4.32
C GLY A 226 -12.70 -5.53 4.20
N GLU A 227 -12.37 -6.45 3.31
CA GLU A 227 -11.00 -6.83 2.98
C GLU A 227 -10.34 -5.79 2.07
N MET A 228 -11.13 -5.15 1.21
CA MET A 228 -10.68 -4.15 0.24
C MET A 228 -11.46 -2.83 0.34
N SER A 229 -10.99 -1.85 -0.40
CA SER A 229 -11.60 -0.55 -0.69
C SER A 229 -11.80 -0.40 -2.19
N LEU A 230 -12.71 0.46 -2.64
CA LEU A 230 -12.83 0.79 -4.07
C LEU A 230 -11.55 1.45 -4.58
N VAL A 231 -11.06 2.43 -3.84
CA VAL A 231 -9.82 3.16 -4.18
C VAL A 231 -8.83 3.00 -3.02
N GLY A 232 -7.60 2.62 -3.33
CA GLY A 232 -6.54 2.42 -2.33
C GLY A 232 -5.24 1.95 -2.98
N PRO A 233 -4.20 1.68 -2.18
CA PRO A 233 -2.99 1.02 -2.66
C PRO A 233 -3.31 -0.31 -3.34
N ARG A 234 -2.58 -0.65 -4.39
CA ARG A 234 -2.81 -1.93 -5.08
C ARG A 234 -2.50 -3.11 -4.14
N PRO A 235 -3.33 -4.18 -4.15
CA PRO A 235 -3.02 -5.40 -3.41
C PRO A 235 -1.73 -6.05 -3.92
N ILE A 236 -0.72 -6.17 -3.07
CA ILE A 236 0.59 -6.72 -3.39
C ILE A 236 0.72 -8.20 -3.00
N VAL A 237 1.71 -8.89 -3.58
CA VAL A 237 2.15 -10.24 -3.18
C VAL A 237 3.31 -10.15 -2.20
N ASP A 238 3.64 -11.26 -1.53
CA ASP A 238 4.71 -11.32 -0.54
C ASP A 238 6.06 -10.88 -1.10
N ASP A 239 6.40 -11.26 -2.32
CA ASP A 239 7.65 -10.88 -2.99
C ASP A 239 7.77 -9.38 -3.27
N GLU A 240 6.65 -8.65 -3.26
CA GLU A 240 6.63 -7.20 -3.46
C GLU A 240 6.87 -6.42 -2.15
N ILE A 241 6.81 -7.05 -0.97
CA ILE A 241 7.02 -6.39 0.33
C ILE A 241 8.38 -5.67 0.37
N VAL A 242 9.43 -6.36 -0.07
CA VAL A 242 10.80 -5.81 -0.09
C VAL A 242 10.87 -4.52 -0.94
N LYS A 243 10.10 -4.46 -2.03
CA LYS A 243 10.07 -3.30 -2.93
C LYS A 243 9.37 -2.08 -2.31
N TYR A 244 8.49 -2.29 -1.33
CA TYR A 244 7.84 -1.21 -0.58
C TYR A 244 8.75 -0.59 0.49
N GLY A 245 9.70 -1.36 1.04
CA GLY A 245 10.60 -0.88 2.10
C GLY A 245 9.82 -0.30 3.28
N SER A 246 10.20 0.88 3.79
CA SER A 246 9.52 1.55 4.90
C SER A 246 8.05 1.92 4.61
N ALA A 247 7.70 2.14 3.34
CA ALA A 247 6.33 2.46 2.95
C ALA A 247 5.34 1.30 3.18
N PHE A 248 5.83 0.05 3.31
CA PHE A 248 5.00 -1.12 3.62
C PHE A 248 4.18 -0.94 4.89
N ILE A 249 4.72 -0.26 5.86
CA ILE A 249 4.06 0.04 7.13
C ILE A 249 2.80 0.90 6.92
N SER A 250 2.92 1.96 6.10
CA SER A 250 1.77 2.80 5.74
C SER A 250 0.75 2.01 4.92
N TYR A 251 1.21 1.15 4.02
CA TYR A 251 0.39 0.25 3.23
C TYR A 251 -0.49 -0.65 4.12
N THR A 252 0.10 -1.31 5.13
CA THR A 252 -0.64 -2.25 6.00
C THR A 252 -1.68 -1.58 6.89
N ARG A 253 -1.65 -0.26 7.06
CA ARG A 253 -2.62 0.48 7.88
C ARG A 253 -3.95 0.74 7.16
N VAL A 254 -3.99 0.66 5.85
CA VAL A 254 -5.18 0.89 5.03
C VAL A 254 -5.63 -0.37 4.31
N ARG A 255 -6.86 -0.39 3.79
CA ARG A 255 -7.31 -1.48 2.92
C ARG A 255 -6.77 -1.29 1.52
N PRO A 256 -6.29 -2.34 0.85
CA PRO A 256 -5.91 -2.25 -0.55
C PRO A 256 -7.14 -1.94 -1.42
N GLY A 257 -6.91 -1.25 -2.54
CA GLY A 257 -7.97 -0.83 -3.46
C GLY A 257 -8.16 -1.77 -4.64
N MET A 258 -9.36 -1.78 -5.21
CA MET A 258 -9.62 -2.35 -6.55
C MET A 258 -8.91 -1.51 -7.62
N THR A 259 -8.91 -0.19 -7.43
CA THR A 259 -8.12 0.77 -8.21
C THR A 259 -7.31 1.66 -7.27
N GLY A 260 -6.29 2.32 -7.79
CA GLY A 260 -5.42 3.19 -7.02
C GLY A 260 -4.90 4.37 -7.84
N LEU A 261 -4.35 5.35 -7.15
CA LEU A 261 -3.87 6.59 -7.78
C LEU A 261 -2.87 6.31 -8.91
N TRP A 262 -1.87 5.45 -8.68
CA TRP A 262 -0.89 5.15 -9.72
C TRP A 262 -1.49 4.39 -10.92
N GLN A 263 -2.54 3.59 -10.71
CA GLN A 263 -3.23 2.85 -11.77
C GLN A 263 -3.94 3.78 -12.78
N VAL A 264 -4.30 4.99 -12.35
CA VAL A 264 -4.92 6.01 -13.20
C VAL A 264 -3.93 7.10 -13.65
N SER A 265 -2.71 7.17 -13.07
CA SER A 265 -1.72 8.22 -13.33
C SER A 265 -0.58 7.81 -14.27
N GLY A 266 -0.62 6.63 -14.88
CA GLY A 266 0.44 6.20 -15.81
C GLY A 266 0.62 4.68 -15.91
N ARG A 267 -0.04 3.90 -15.03
CA ARG A 267 -0.07 2.42 -15.07
C ARG A 267 1.32 1.78 -15.27
N ASN A 268 1.56 1.24 -16.48
CA ASN A 268 2.76 0.47 -16.78
C ASN A 268 4.01 1.32 -17.01
N ASP A 269 3.86 2.61 -17.33
CA ASP A 269 4.96 3.53 -17.61
C ASP A 269 5.66 4.01 -16.34
N LEU A 270 5.05 3.75 -15.16
CA LEU A 270 5.61 4.13 -13.87
C LEU A 270 6.58 3.06 -13.36
N SER A 271 7.76 3.51 -12.90
CA SER A 271 8.67 2.67 -12.14
C SER A 271 8.02 2.20 -10.82
N TYR A 272 8.51 1.09 -10.25
CA TYR A 272 7.95 0.57 -8.99
C TYR A 272 8.04 1.60 -7.85
N LYS A 273 9.14 2.35 -7.76
CA LYS A 273 9.31 3.44 -6.78
C LYS A 273 8.25 4.53 -6.92
N GLN A 274 7.92 4.92 -8.16
CA GLN A 274 6.85 5.90 -8.41
C GLN A 274 5.48 5.36 -8.01
N ARG A 275 5.19 4.07 -8.22
CA ARG A 275 3.93 3.44 -7.77
C ARG A 275 3.80 3.50 -6.25
N VAL A 276 4.86 3.10 -5.52
CA VAL A 276 4.89 3.17 -4.04
C VAL A 276 4.72 4.61 -3.55
N HIS A 277 5.36 5.57 -4.22
CA HIS A 277 5.23 6.99 -3.90
C HIS A 277 3.78 7.50 -4.06
N LEU A 278 3.10 7.14 -5.15
CA LEU A 278 1.71 7.51 -5.39
C LEU A 278 0.74 6.83 -4.42
N ASP A 279 0.98 5.57 -4.04
CA ASP A 279 0.21 4.90 -3.01
C ASP A 279 0.35 5.60 -1.65
N ARG A 280 1.58 5.99 -1.27
CA ARG A 280 1.83 6.77 -0.05
C ARG A 280 1.19 8.15 -0.14
N PHE A 281 1.29 8.83 -1.29
CA PHE A 281 0.61 10.11 -1.51
C PHE A 281 -0.89 10.00 -1.28
N TYR A 282 -1.52 8.97 -1.81
CA TYR A 282 -2.96 8.72 -1.62
C TYR A 282 -3.31 8.54 -0.14
N ILE A 283 -2.56 7.70 0.60
CA ILE A 283 -2.78 7.44 2.03
C ILE A 283 -2.70 8.74 2.85
N CYS A 284 -1.74 9.59 2.54
CA CYS A 284 -1.50 10.82 3.30
C CYS A 284 -2.48 11.96 2.96
N ASN A 285 -3.00 12.01 1.73
CA ASN A 285 -3.72 13.19 1.22
C ASN A 285 -5.21 12.96 0.94
N TRP A 286 -5.73 11.76 1.15
CA TRP A 286 -7.15 11.46 0.94
C TRP A 286 -8.11 12.38 1.68
#